data_5ca502c5cd49f6a712dc314fb6b14400
#
_entry.id   5ca502c5cd49f6a712dc314fb6b14400
#
_cell.length_a   1.000
_cell.length_b   1.000
_cell.length_c   1.000
_cell.angle_alpha   90.00
_cell.angle_beta   90.00
_cell.angle_gamma   90.00
#
_symmetry.space_group_name_H-M   'P 1'
#
loop_
_entity.id
_entity.type
_entity.pdbx_description
1 polymer ?
#
loop_
_entity_poly.entity_id
_entity_poly.type
_entity_poly.pdbx_seq_one_letter_code
_entity_poly.pdbx_strand_id
1 'polypeptide(L)'
;PGNVQIQAEMKKRLLNKENFSMIYFDLDNFKAYNDIYGFLNGDEIIKFTARTIIKNIHMSTNEEKFVGHIGGDDFVAIVGGMECEQICQNIVAEFDREVVKYFTPEDVEKGYLEVPNRKGIIEQYPITTISVSAVVVDAGRFHNALEIGEVAAQVKHLAKITPGSTYVIDRRKK
;
A
#
# COMPACT_ATOMS: atom_id res chain seq x y z
N PRO A 1 -13.29 -4.72 4.21
CA PRO A 1 -14.19 -3.58 3.93
C PRO A 1 -13.78 -2.86 2.65
N GLY A 2 -14.77 -2.33 1.96
CA GLY A 2 -14.57 -1.63 0.70
C GLY A 2 -14.54 -0.11 0.86
N ASN A 3 -14.62 0.58 -0.28
CA ASN A 3 -14.47 2.03 -0.35
C ASN A 3 -15.50 2.80 0.51
N VAL A 4 -16.75 2.32 0.54
CA VAL A 4 -17.82 2.96 1.33
C VAL A 4 -17.50 2.93 2.82
N GLN A 5 -17.05 1.79 3.31
CA GLN A 5 -16.68 1.62 4.72
C GLN A 5 -15.44 2.44 5.09
N ILE A 6 -14.47 2.55 4.17
CA ILE A 6 -13.27 3.37 4.35
C ILE A 6 -13.66 4.84 4.51
N GLN A 7 -14.55 5.33 3.62
CA GLN A 7 -15.03 6.71 3.68
C GLN A 7 -15.80 6.99 4.98
N ALA A 8 -16.64 6.04 5.38
CA ALA A 8 -17.42 6.17 6.62
C ALA A 8 -16.50 6.25 7.85
N GLU A 9 -15.49 5.39 7.93
CA GLU A 9 -14.53 5.38 9.04
C GLU A 9 -13.73 6.68 9.10
N MET A 10 -13.28 7.17 7.95
CA MET A 10 -12.55 8.43 7.85
C MET A 10 -13.39 9.60 8.35
N LYS A 11 -14.65 9.68 7.89
CA LYS A 11 -15.59 10.74 8.30
C LYS A 11 -15.89 10.69 9.79
N LYS A 12 -16.08 9.50 10.35
CA LYS A 12 -16.29 9.30 11.79
C LYS A 12 -15.13 9.87 12.60
N ARG A 13 -13.90 9.56 12.22
CA ARG A 13 -12.71 10.03 12.93
C ARG A 13 -12.53 11.55 12.82
N LEU A 14 -12.84 12.11 11.65
CA LEU A 14 -12.82 13.57 11.47
C LEU A 14 -13.84 14.27 12.35
N LEU A 15 -15.07 13.75 12.42
CA LEU A 15 -16.13 14.31 13.26
C LEU A 15 -15.76 14.27 14.73
N ASN A 16 -15.11 13.21 15.17
CA ASN A 16 -14.68 13.04 16.56
C ASN A 16 -13.38 13.79 16.87
N LYS A 17 -12.81 14.51 15.90
CA LYS A 17 -11.55 15.25 16.02
C LYS A 17 -10.39 14.39 16.52
N GLU A 18 -10.34 13.15 16.05
CA GLU A 18 -9.27 12.21 16.38
C GLU A 18 -8.03 12.49 15.56
N ASN A 19 -6.86 12.19 16.14
CA ASN A 19 -5.62 12.12 15.40
C ASN A 19 -5.50 10.71 14.84
N PHE A 20 -5.21 10.58 13.55
CA PHE A 20 -5.05 9.27 12.93
C PHE A 20 -4.15 9.35 11.70
N SER A 21 -3.72 8.20 11.21
CA SER A 21 -2.94 8.08 10.00
C SER A 21 -3.71 7.28 8.96
N MET A 22 -3.80 7.81 7.74
CA MET A 22 -4.32 7.11 6.57
C MET A 22 -3.13 6.52 5.83
N ILE A 23 -3.11 5.21 5.65
CA ILE A 23 -2.01 4.52 4.97
C ILE A 23 -2.56 3.80 3.75
N TYR A 24 -1.95 4.07 2.59
CA TYR A 24 -2.34 3.48 1.31
C TYR A 24 -1.24 2.55 0.84
N PHE A 25 -1.63 1.38 0.36
CA PHE A 25 -0.71 0.34 -0.11
C PHE A 25 -1.07 -0.01 -1.55
N ASP A 26 -0.08 0.00 -2.43
CA ASP A 26 -0.28 -0.28 -3.84
C ASP A 26 0.87 -1.15 -4.34
N LEU A 27 0.53 -2.24 -5.04
CA LEU A 27 1.54 -3.12 -5.60
C LEU A 27 2.07 -2.55 -6.92
N ASP A 28 3.38 -2.58 -7.09
CA ASP A 28 4.04 -2.14 -8.30
C ASP A 28 4.28 -3.33 -9.22
N ASN A 29 4.02 -3.15 -10.53
CA ASN A 29 4.27 -4.17 -11.55
C ASN A 29 3.45 -5.45 -11.36
N PHE A 30 2.31 -5.35 -10.70
CA PHE A 30 1.45 -6.50 -10.43
C PHE A 30 0.83 -7.08 -11.70
N LYS A 31 0.51 -6.22 -12.67
CA LYS A 31 -0.02 -6.68 -13.97
C LYS A 31 0.99 -7.59 -14.68
N ALA A 32 2.27 -7.21 -14.66
CA ALA A 32 3.33 -8.02 -15.26
C ALA A 32 3.43 -9.40 -14.59
N TYR A 33 3.29 -9.43 -13.26
CA TYR A 33 3.25 -10.69 -12.53
C TYR A 33 2.09 -11.58 -12.99
N ASN A 34 0.88 -11.02 -13.06
CA ASN A 34 -0.30 -11.76 -13.51
C ASN A 34 -0.14 -12.28 -14.95
N ASP A 35 0.47 -11.48 -15.82
CA ASP A 35 0.69 -11.87 -17.21
C ASP A 35 1.59 -13.10 -17.34
N ILE A 36 2.57 -13.26 -16.45
CA ILE A 36 3.53 -14.35 -16.47
C ILE A 36 3.09 -15.54 -15.60
N TYR A 37 2.63 -15.27 -14.38
CA TYR A 37 2.34 -16.31 -13.38
C TYR A 37 0.86 -16.68 -13.29
N GLY A 38 -0.03 -15.90 -13.93
CA GLY A 38 -1.47 -16.13 -13.93
C GLY A 38 -2.18 -15.55 -12.71
N PHE A 39 -3.51 -15.42 -12.85
CA PHE A 39 -4.33 -14.76 -11.83
C PHE A 39 -4.42 -15.54 -10.52
N LEU A 40 -4.34 -16.86 -10.55
CA LEU A 40 -4.36 -17.66 -9.33
C LEU A 40 -3.15 -17.36 -8.44
N ASN A 41 -1.98 -17.25 -9.05
CA ASN A 41 -0.78 -16.86 -8.33
C ASN A 41 -0.83 -15.39 -7.89
N GLY A 42 -1.41 -14.54 -8.72
CA GLY A 42 -1.66 -13.14 -8.37
C GLY A 42 -2.55 -13.02 -7.13
N ASP A 43 -3.60 -13.83 -7.04
CA ASP A 43 -4.47 -13.86 -5.86
C ASP A 43 -3.69 -14.25 -4.60
N GLU A 44 -2.71 -15.13 -4.72
CA GLU A 44 -1.87 -15.50 -3.58
C GLU A 44 -1.00 -14.33 -3.11
N ILE A 45 -0.50 -13.51 -4.02
CA ILE A 45 0.23 -12.28 -3.67
C ILE A 45 -0.71 -11.29 -2.97
N ILE A 46 -1.94 -11.13 -3.45
CA ILE A 46 -2.94 -10.26 -2.81
C ILE A 46 -3.19 -10.72 -1.38
N LYS A 47 -3.41 -12.02 -1.16
CA LYS A 47 -3.61 -12.59 0.17
C LYS A 47 -2.40 -12.39 1.07
N PHE A 48 -1.21 -12.61 0.54
CA PHE A 48 0.04 -12.37 1.25
C PHE A 48 0.16 -10.90 1.67
N THR A 49 -0.15 -9.98 0.77
CA THR A 49 -0.10 -8.55 1.05
C THR A 49 -1.06 -8.18 2.17
N ALA A 50 -2.30 -8.67 2.11
CA ALA A 50 -3.30 -8.44 3.15
C ALA A 50 -2.81 -8.96 4.50
N ARG A 51 -2.28 -10.19 4.56
CA ARG A 51 -1.76 -10.78 5.80
C ARG A 51 -0.61 -9.95 6.37
N THR A 52 0.30 -9.50 5.52
CA THR A 52 1.45 -8.69 5.94
C THR A 52 0.99 -7.37 6.54
N ILE A 53 0.04 -6.69 5.90
CA ILE A 53 -0.52 -5.42 6.39
C ILE A 53 -1.20 -5.63 7.73
N ILE A 54 -2.13 -6.58 7.80
CA ILE A 54 -2.92 -6.84 9.02
C ILE A 54 -2.03 -7.20 10.19
N LYS A 55 -1.08 -8.10 9.99
CA LYS A 55 -0.16 -8.55 11.03
C LYS A 55 0.64 -7.38 11.60
N ASN A 56 1.25 -6.57 10.75
CA ASN A 56 2.10 -5.46 11.20
C ASN A 56 1.30 -4.36 11.88
N ILE A 57 0.09 -4.11 11.42
CA ILE A 57 -0.79 -3.13 12.06
C ILE A 57 -1.22 -3.62 13.44
N HIS A 58 -1.59 -4.88 13.57
CA HIS A 58 -2.00 -5.44 14.86
C HIS A 58 -0.87 -5.51 15.89
N MET A 59 0.36 -5.73 15.43
CA MET A 59 1.53 -5.84 16.33
C MET A 59 2.06 -4.50 16.81
N SER A 60 1.79 -3.41 16.13
CA SER A 60 2.49 -2.14 16.31
C SER A 60 1.77 -1.14 17.21
N THR A 61 0.48 -1.28 17.46
CA THR A 61 -0.30 -0.33 18.24
C THR A 61 -1.51 -0.99 18.89
N ASN A 62 -1.95 -0.46 20.03
CA ASN A 62 -3.17 -0.87 20.72
C ASN A 62 -4.36 0.03 20.37
N GLU A 63 -4.15 1.04 19.53
CA GLU A 63 -5.22 1.97 19.13
C GLU A 63 -6.16 1.35 18.09
N GLU A 64 -7.33 1.97 17.90
CA GLU A 64 -8.31 1.52 16.92
C GLU A 64 -7.71 1.46 15.53
N LYS A 65 -7.99 0.36 14.85
CA LYS A 65 -7.42 0.05 13.55
C LYS A 65 -8.50 -0.35 12.58
N PHE A 66 -8.27 -0.03 11.31
CA PHE A 66 -9.18 -0.38 10.25
C PHE A 66 -8.35 -0.72 9.01
N VAL A 67 -8.63 -1.84 8.38
CA VAL A 67 -7.95 -2.24 7.12
C VAL A 67 -9.00 -2.52 6.08
N GLY A 68 -8.87 -1.89 4.93
CA GLY A 68 -9.79 -2.07 3.81
C GLY A 68 -9.05 -2.47 2.54
N HIS A 69 -9.76 -3.15 1.65
CA HIS A 69 -9.28 -3.53 0.32
C HIS A 69 -10.13 -2.77 -0.70
N ILE A 70 -9.50 -1.87 -1.45
CA ILE A 70 -10.24 -1.02 -2.40
C ILE A 70 -10.58 -1.78 -3.67
N GLY A 71 -9.80 -2.80 -4.00
CA GLY A 71 -9.98 -3.61 -5.19
C GLY A 71 -8.65 -3.83 -5.89
N GLY A 72 -8.55 -4.90 -6.67
CA GLY A 72 -7.30 -5.24 -7.33
C GLY A 72 -6.14 -5.32 -6.35
N ASP A 73 -5.15 -4.48 -6.56
CA ASP A 73 -3.90 -4.45 -5.81
C ASP A 73 -3.77 -3.28 -4.83
N ASP A 74 -4.87 -2.64 -4.46
CA ASP A 74 -4.88 -1.48 -3.58
C ASP A 74 -5.49 -1.76 -2.22
N PHE A 75 -4.80 -1.36 -1.15
CA PHE A 75 -5.26 -1.50 0.24
C PHE A 75 -5.18 -0.17 0.96
N VAL A 76 -6.01 -0.01 1.98
CA VAL A 76 -6.01 1.18 2.85
C VAL A 76 -6.07 0.72 4.29
N ALA A 77 -5.30 1.39 5.15
CA ALA A 77 -5.40 1.21 6.59
C ALA A 77 -5.61 2.57 7.27
N ILE A 78 -6.39 2.56 8.33
CA ILE A 78 -6.57 3.72 9.20
C ILE A 78 -6.11 3.30 10.59
N VAL A 79 -5.16 4.03 11.14
CA VAL A 79 -4.57 3.70 12.44
C VAL A 79 -4.68 4.92 13.33
N GLY A 80 -5.10 4.73 14.57
CA GLY A 80 -5.14 5.83 15.55
C GLY A 80 -3.74 6.39 15.81
N GLY A 81 -3.68 7.68 16.18
CA GLY A 81 -2.42 8.36 16.43
C GLY A 81 -1.73 8.86 15.18
N MET A 82 -0.61 9.54 15.38
CA MET A 82 0.13 10.19 14.30
C MET A 82 1.44 9.47 13.94
N GLU A 83 1.78 8.40 14.65
CA GLU A 83 3.01 7.65 14.40
C GLU A 83 2.73 6.38 13.61
N CYS A 84 3.09 6.42 12.33
CA CYS A 84 2.89 5.26 11.44
C CYS A 84 4.17 4.83 10.72
N GLU A 85 5.30 5.50 10.96
CA GLU A 85 6.53 5.21 10.23
C GLU A 85 7.04 3.79 10.46
N GLN A 86 7.04 3.33 11.71
CA GLN A 86 7.52 1.99 12.02
C GLN A 86 6.64 0.92 11.37
N ILE A 87 5.33 1.16 11.31
CA ILE A 87 4.39 0.27 10.60
C ILE A 87 4.79 0.19 9.13
N CYS A 88 5.00 1.34 8.48
CA CYS A 88 5.37 1.40 7.08
C CYS A 88 6.71 0.70 6.81
N GLN A 89 7.72 0.95 7.64
CA GLN A 89 9.02 0.31 7.54
C GLN A 89 8.93 -1.20 7.64
N ASN A 90 8.19 -1.69 8.62
CA ASN A 90 8.05 -3.13 8.87
C ASN A 90 7.33 -3.82 7.70
N ILE A 91 6.28 -3.19 7.17
CA ILE A 91 5.53 -3.75 6.04
C ILE A 91 6.41 -3.82 4.79
N VAL A 92 7.12 -2.74 4.47
CA VAL A 92 8.03 -2.72 3.31
C VAL A 92 9.11 -3.79 3.44
N ALA A 93 9.75 -3.89 4.61
CA ALA A 93 10.80 -4.86 4.84
C ALA A 93 10.31 -6.30 4.74
N GLU A 94 9.17 -6.61 5.36
CA GLU A 94 8.60 -7.95 5.32
C GLU A 94 8.12 -8.31 3.91
N PHE A 95 7.49 -7.37 3.22
CA PHE A 95 7.03 -7.58 1.85
C PHE A 95 8.20 -7.96 0.94
N ASP A 96 9.27 -7.17 0.95
CA ASP A 96 10.43 -7.42 0.09
C ASP A 96 11.12 -8.75 0.42
N ARG A 97 11.20 -9.10 1.69
CA ARG A 97 11.81 -10.35 2.13
C ARG A 97 11.02 -11.57 1.69
N GLU A 98 9.69 -11.49 1.74
CA GLU A 98 8.82 -12.64 1.55
C GLU A 98 8.23 -12.76 0.14
N VAL A 99 8.10 -11.65 -0.61
CA VAL A 99 7.48 -11.67 -1.93
C VAL A 99 8.24 -12.56 -2.92
N VAL A 100 9.54 -12.69 -2.74
CA VAL A 100 10.39 -13.52 -3.63
C VAL A 100 9.97 -15.00 -3.63
N LYS A 101 9.27 -15.45 -2.61
CA LYS A 101 8.75 -16.82 -2.52
C LYS A 101 7.67 -17.10 -3.55
N TYR A 102 7.07 -16.07 -4.13
CA TYR A 102 6.02 -16.19 -5.14
C TYR A 102 6.58 -16.13 -6.57
N PHE A 103 7.92 -16.09 -6.70
CA PHE A 103 8.62 -16.04 -7.97
C PHE A 103 9.50 -17.28 -8.14
N THR A 104 9.79 -17.66 -9.40
CA THR A 104 10.75 -18.73 -9.64
C THR A 104 12.15 -18.29 -9.22
N PRO A 105 13.03 -19.25 -8.84
CA PRO A 105 14.42 -18.90 -8.54
C PRO A 105 15.13 -18.18 -9.69
N GLU A 106 14.82 -18.53 -10.94
CA GLU A 106 15.40 -17.88 -12.12
C GLU A 106 15.04 -16.40 -12.17
N ASP A 107 13.77 -16.06 -11.97
CA ASP A 107 13.30 -14.67 -12.01
C ASP A 107 13.86 -13.86 -10.85
N VAL A 108 13.96 -14.47 -9.66
CA VAL A 108 14.58 -13.83 -8.50
C VAL A 108 16.04 -13.52 -8.77
N GLU A 109 16.77 -14.46 -9.36
CA GLU A 109 18.19 -14.27 -9.68
C GLU A 109 18.40 -13.17 -10.72
N LYS A 110 17.57 -13.13 -11.75
CA LYS A 110 17.60 -12.06 -12.76
C LYS A 110 17.21 -10.71 -12.17
N GLY A 111 16.26 -10.72 -11.24
CA GLY A 111 15.72 -9.51 -10.63
C GLY A 111 14.62 -8.81 -11.43
N TYR A 112 14.15 -9.44 -12.52
CA TYR A 112 13.09 -8.88 -13.37
C TYR A 112 12.34 -9.98 -14.10
N LEU A 113 11.15 -9.62 -14.60
CA LEU A 113 10.33 -10.46 -15.49
C LEU A 113 10.44 -9.93 -16.91
N GLU A 114 10.43 -10.83 -17.90
CA GLU A 114 10.36 -10.48 -19.30
C GLU A 114 8.95 -10.73 -19.82
N VAL A 115 8.28 -9.68 -20.30
CA VAL A 115 6.89 -9.74 -20.74
C VAL A 115 6.78 -9.13 -22.13
N PRO A 116 6.24 -9.85 -23.13
CA PRO A 116 6.00 -9.27 -24.45
C PRO A 116 4.85 -8.26 -24.40
N ASN A 117 5.05 -7.10 -25.02
CA ASN A 117 4.00 -6.10 -25.17
C ASN A 117 3.09 -6.43 -26.38
N ARG A 118 2.12 -5.55 -26.64
CA ARG A 118 1.17 -5.73 -27.75
C ARG A 118 1.83 -5.83 -29.13
N LYS A 119 3.04 -5.29 -29.29
CA LYS A 119 3.81 -5.32 -30.53
C LYS A 119 4.77 -6.53 -30.59
N GLY A 120 4.73 -7.39 -29.59
CA GLY A 120 5.63 -8.53 -29.48
C GLY A 120 7.03 -8.20 -29.00
N ILE A 121 7.27 -6.95 -28.59
CA ILE A 121 8.56 -6.52 -28.04
C ILE A 121 8.62 -6.92 -26.58
N ILE A 122 9.72 -7.57 -26.18
CA ILE A 122 9.92 -7.98 -24.79
C ILE A 122 10.31 -6.76 -23.94
N GLU A 123 9.53 -6.54 -22.88
CA GLU A 123 9.81 -5.51 -21.88
C GLU A 123 10.21 -6.17 -20.57
N GLN A 124 11.10 -5.52 -19.83
CA GLN A 124 11.56 -5.99 -18.53
C GLN A 124 10.84 -5.25 -17.42
N TYR A 125 10.29 -6.01 -16.46
CA TYR A 125 9.59 -5.46 -15.29
C TYR A 125 10.26 -5.96 -14.03
N PRO A 126 10.57 -5.09 -13.07
CA PRO A 126 11.16 -5.52 -11.79
C PRO A 126 10.24 -6.51 -11.05
N ILE A 127 10.82 -7.24 -10.12
CA ILE A 127 10.06 -8.03 -9.15
C ILE A 127 9.04 -7.11 -8.47
N THR A 128 7.85 -7.62 -8.23
CA THR A 128 6.76 -6.87 -7.59
C THR A 128 7.22 -6.22 -6.29
N THR A 129 6.98 -4.92 -6.17
CA THR A 129 7.30 -4.13 -4.99
C THR A 129 6.03 -3.50 -4.43
N ILE A 130 6.15 -2.88 -3.26
CA ILE A 130 5.01 -2.21 -2.62
C ILE A 130 5.32 -0.72 -2.46
N SER A 131 4.37 0.12 -2.90
CA SER A 131 4.41 1.56 -2.69
C SER A 131 3.46 1.91 -1.55
N VAL A 132 4.01 2.45 -0.48
CA VAL A 132 3.24 2.83 0.71
C VAL A 132 3.23 4.34 0.82
N SER A 133 2.06 4.93 0.98
CA SER A 133 1.91 6.36 1.19
C SER A 133 1.00 6.61 2.37
N ALA A 134 1.36 7.56 3.22
CA ALA A 134 0.61 7.86 4.42
C ALA A 134 0.36 9.35 4.56
N VAL A 135 -0.83 9.68 5.07
CA VAL A 135 -1.20 11.05 5.44
C VAL A 135 -1.47 11.05 6.93
N VAL A 136 -0.71 11.84 7.67
CA VAL A 136 -0.92 12.02 9.10
C VAL A 136 -1.98 13.09 9.29
N VAL A 137 -3.10 12.72 9.90
CA VAL A 137 -4.24 13.60 10.12
C VAL A 137 -4.21 14.09 11.58
N ASP A 138 -3.71 15.30 11.74
CA ASP A 138 -3.77 16.00 13.03
C ASP A 138 -5.15 16.66 13.14
N ALA A 139 -5.74 16.59 14.32
CA ALA A 139 -7.04 17.23 14.58
C ALA A 139 -6.97 18.72 14.23
N GLY A 140 -7.86 19.17 13.34
CA GLY A 140 -7.89 20.54 12.86
C GLY A 140 -7.11 20.83 11.58
N ARG A 141 -6.30 19.89 11.11
CA ARG A 141 -5.59 20.06 9.83
C ARG A 141 -6.53 19.99 8.64
N PHE A 142 -7.47 19.06 8.65
CA PHE A 142 -8.39 18.82 7.55
C PHE A 142 -9.83 19.10 7.95
N HIS A 143 -10.59 19.70 7.05
CA HIS A 143 -12.01 20.00 7.27
C HIS A 143 -12.91 18.85 6.82
N ASN A 144 -12.47 18.07 5.84
CA ASN A 144 -13.28 16.99 5.27
C ASN A 144 -12.40 15.91 4.61
N ALA A 145 -13.05 14.82 4.23
CA ALA A 145 -12.38 13.68 3.61
C ALA A 145 -11.78 14.02 2.24
N LEU A 146 -12.38 14.98 1.52
CA LEU A 146 -11.87 15.38 0.20
C LEU A 146 -10.45 15.96 0.30
N GLU A 147 -10.21 16.81 1.29
CA GLU A 147 -8.88 17.41 1.51
C GLU A 147 -7.83 16.34 1.80
N ILE A 148 -8.19 15.32 2.58
CA ILE A 148 -7.30 14.18 2.87
C ILE A 148 -6.99 13.44 1.56
N GLY A 149 -8.02 13.20 0.74
CA GLY A 149 -7.87 12.53 -0.55
C GLY A 149 -6.95 13.27 -1.51
N GLU A 150 -7.00 14.58 -1.52
CA GLU A 150 -6.13 15.41 -2.37
C GLU A 150 -4.65 15.28 -1.96
N VAL A 151 -4.38 15.35 -0.66
CA VAL A 151 -3.02 15.15 -0.15
C VAL A 151 -2.56 13.70 -0.40
N ALA A 152 -3.44 12.74 -0.18
CA ALA A 152 -3.15 11.32 -0.42
C ALA A 152 -2.72 11.08 -1.87
N ALA A 153 -3.40 11.71 -2.83
CA ALA A 153 -3.06 11.56 -4.25
C ALA A 153 -1.65 12.06 -4.55
N GLN A 154 -1.25 13.18 -3.94
CA GLN A 154 0.11 13.72 -4.08
C GLN A 154 1.16 12.76 -3.52
N VAL A 155 0.92 12.22 -2.34
CA VAL A 155 1.86 11.31 -1.67
C VAL A 155 1.96 9.98 -2.42
N LYS A 156 0.84 9.47 -2.91
CA LYS A 156 0.81 8.26 -3.74
C LYS A 156 1.65 8.42 -4.99
N HIS A 157 1.55 9.58 -5.65
CA HIS A 157 2.33 9.87 -6.85
C HIS A 157 3.84 9.81 -6.54
N LEU A 158 4.26 10.43 -5.44
CA LEU A 158 5.66 10.42 -5.03
C LEU A 158 6.16 9.00 -4.76
N ALA A 159 5.35 8.18 -4.11
CA ALA A 159 5.70 6.78 -3.85
C ALA A 159 5.84 5.99 -5.16
N LYS A 160 4.91 6.19 -6.09
CA LYS A 160 4.90 5.46 -7.37
C LYS A 160 6.08 5.79 -8.28
N ILE A 161 6.57 7.02 -8.28
CA ILE A 161 7.72 7.39 -9.11
C ILE A 161 9.06 7.01 -8.48
N THR A 162 9.07 6.56 -7.23
CA THR A 162 10.28 6.10 -6.55
C THR A 162 10.49 4.61 -6.88
N PRO A 163 11.65 4.22 -7.47
CA PRO A 163 11.91 2.82 -7.78
C PRO A 163 12.01 1.95 -6.52
N GLY A 164 11.53 0.71 -6.63
CA GLY A 164 11.56 -0.25 -5.54
C GLY A 164 10.43 -0.05 -4.55
N SER A 165 10.42 -0.89 -3.51
CA SER A 165 9.49 -0.72 -2.40
C SER A 165 9.86 0.52 -1.60
N THR A 166 8.86 1.33 -1.28
CA THR A 166 9.10 2.59 -0.59
C THR A 166 7.90 2.98 0.27
N TYR A 167 8.13 3.88 1.21
CA TYR A 167 7.06 4.55 1.91
C TYR A 167 7.33 6.05 1.94
N VAL A 168 6.27 6.84 1.80
CA VAL A 168 6.29 8.30 1.85
C VAL A 168 5.21 8.74 2.83
N ILE A 169 5.57 9.55 3.79
CA ILE A 169 4.64 10.02 4.83
C ILE A 169 4.52 11.53 4.75
N ASP A 170 3.28 12.02 4.63
CA ASP A 170 2.98 13.43 4.71
C ASP A 170 2.64 13.79 6.16
N ARG A 171 3.47 14.62 6.78
CA ARG A 171 3.31 15.12 8.16
C ARG A 171 3.13 16.62 8.20
N ARG A 172 2.85 17.26 7.09
CA ARG A 172 2.71 18.72 7.04
C ARG A 172 1.59 19.16 7.98
N LYS A 173 1.86 20.21 8.72
CA LYS A 173 0.85 20.87 9.56
C LYS A 173 0.35 22.11 8.82
N LYS A 174 -0.93 22.40 9.02
CA LYS A 174 -1.51 23.58 8.39
C LYS A 174 -1.06 24.86 9.11
#